data_27d35a398f830abd006d48f9cd0df271
#
_entry.id   27d35a398f830abd006d48f9cd0df271
#
_cell.length_a   1.000
_cell.length_b   1.000
_cell.length_c   1.000
_cell.angle_alpha   90.00
_cell.angle_beta   90.00
_cell.angle_gamma   90.00
#
_symmetry.space_group_name_H-M   'P 1'
#
loop_
_entity.id
_entity.type
_entity.pdbx_description
1 polymer ?
#
loop_
_entity_poly.entity_id
_entity_poly.type
_entity_poly.pdbx_seq_one_letter_code
_entity_poly.pdbx_strand_id
1 'polypeptide(L)'
;MNKLLENCLFEKDSQRYEKIKEIAISFTKEYIGNNILCDHIFSTVETYCRRNGFDVQIFRLPIEDEKIWAFTSIKKGCIFVTINTSLELNKQIFAAAHELYHIYCYIDGDDNDLVNGSILTDENAGDIDVAMEEREANAFAALILAPLKQVVQQKKIADVDSDSVAKLIILTIYLMDCFALPYKAMVIKLLECNAIQKAEAEYLLSEEKNVEAFILSREGLGSRWLKKTNDNNLNAIKEMIKKNLQEQYISEEKAKADLKLLNEFMSSMTKKKNQE
;
A
#
# COMPACT_ATOMS: atom_id res chain seq x y z
N MET A 1 9.26 -19.28 16.89
CA MET A 1 8.05 -18.46 16.80
C MET A 1 8.32 -17.35 15.79
N ASN A 2 7.44 -17.10 14.84
CA ASN A 2 7.68 -16.12 13.78
C ASN A 2 7.45 -14.70 14.33
N LYS A 3 8.52 -13.90 14.38
CA LYS A 3 8.51 -12.55 14.95
C LYS A 3 7.49 -11.62 14.26
N LEU A 4 7.20 -11.84 12.95
CA LEU A 4 6.19 -11.08 12.23
C LEU A 4 4.80 -11.24 12.85
N LEU A 5 4.40 -12.48 13.17
CA LEU A 5 3.08 -12.76 13.79
C LEU A 5 2.96 -12.17 15.18
N GLU A 6 4.05 -12.21 15.98
CA GLU A 6 4.07 -11.63 17.34
C GLU A 6 3.98 -10.10 17.34
N ASN A 7 4.40 -9.48 16.24
CA ASN A 7 4.42 -8.04 16.08
C ASN A 7 3.17 -7.48 15.40
N CYS A 8 2.23 -8.32 14.94
CA CYS A 8 0.95 -7.85 14.45
C CYS A 8 0.17 -7.11 15.55
N LEU A 9 -0.49 -6.02 15.20
CA LEU A 9 -1.18 -5.16 16.18
C LEU A 9 -2.23 -5.94 16.99
N PHE A 10 -3.00 -6.84 16.38
CA PHE A 10 -4.03 -7.64 17.07
C PHE A 10 -3.47 -8.61 18.12
N GLU A 11 -2.21 -9.08 17.96
CA GLU A 11 -1.51 -9.91 18.93
C GLU A 11 -0.79 -9.06 19.99
N LYS A 12 -0.24 -7.91 19.58
CA LYS A 12 0.61 -7.05 20.42
C LYS A 12 -0.19 -6.14 21.36
N ASP A 13 -1.26 -5.54 20.82
CA ASP A 13 -2.14 -4.61 21.55
C ASP A 13 -3.56 -4.69 21.01
N SER A 14 -4.34 -5.58 21.60
CA SER A 14 -5.73 -5.82 21.19
C SER A 14 -6.63 -4.59 21.38
N GLN A 15 -6.36 -3.74 22.36
CA GLN A 15 -7.16 -2.53 22.61
C GLN A 15 -6.95 -1.49 21.52
N ARG A 16 -5.71 -1.27 21.09
CA ARG A 16 -5.41 -0.39 19.96
C ARG A 16 -5.95 -0.96 18.67
N TYR A 17 -5.78 -2.28 18.45
CA TYR A 17 -6.32 -2.95 17.29
C TYR A 17 -7.84 -2.74 17.13
N GLU A 18 -8.64 -2.89 18.20
CA GLU A 18 -10.08 -2.64 18.11
C GLU A 18 -10.40 -1.18 17.75
N LYS A 19 -9.64 -0.20 18.24
CA LYS A 19 -9.78 1.20 17.83
C LYS A 19 -9.53 1.40 16.34
N ILE A 20 -8.41 0.85 15.82
CA ILE A 20 -8.09 0.92 14.40
C ILE A 20 -9.16 0.24 13.54
N LYS A 21 -9.68 -0.88 14.01
CA LYS A 21 -10.77 -1.59 13.35
C LYS A 21 -12.06 -0.76 13.28
N GLU A 22 -12.42 -0.04 14.33
CA GLU A 22 -13.56 0.89 14.34
C GLU A 22 -13.35 2.02 13.33
N ILE A 23 -12.15 2.61 13.28
CA ILE A 23 -11.78 3.63 12.29
C ILE A 23 -11.90 3.06 10.88
N ALA A 24 -11.32 1.89 10.62
CA ALA A 24 -11.35 1.25 9.30
C ALA A 24 -12.79 0.91 8.85
N ILE A 25 -13.66 0.46 9.77
CA ILE A 25 -15.08 0.19 9.49
C ILE A 25 -15.81 1.49 9.12
N SER A 26 -15.61 2.55 9.89
CA SER A 26 -16.19 3.86 9.64
C SER A 26 -15.73 4.43 8.29
N PHE A 27 -14.43 4.41 8.04
CA PHE A 27 -13.82 4.83 6.78
C PHE A 27 -14.36 4.04 5.59
N THR A 28 -14.41 2.70 5.71
CA THR A 28 -14.93 1.84 4.66
C THR A 28 -16.38 2.17 4.34
N LYS A 29 -17.21 2.38 5.36
CA LYS A 29 -18.63 2.73 5.18
C LYS A 29 -18.82 4.05 4.42
N GLU A 30 -17.97 5.03 4.69
CA GLU A 30 -18.09 6.38 4.14
C GLU A 30 -17.48 6.53 2.73
N TYR A 31 -16.31 5.93 2.50
CA TYR A 31 -15.51 6.18 1.30
C TYR A 31 -15.46 5.02 0.30
N ILE A 32 -15.73 3.79 0.76
CA ILE A 32 -15.56 2.57 -0.06
C ILE A 32 -16.91 1.87 -0.31
N GLY A 33 -17.78 1.83 0.70
CA GLY A 33 -19.03 1.10 0.66
C GLY A 33 -18.83 -0.42 0.71
N ASN A 34 -19.55 -1.16 -0.14
CA ASN A 34 -19.48 -2.61 -0.22
C ASN A 34 -18.50 -3.15 -1.26
N ASN A 35 -17.73 -2.28 -1.91
CA ASN A 35 -16.81 -2.66 -2.98
C ASN A 35 -15.50 -3.22 -2.42
N ILE A 36 -14.86 -4.09 -3.20
CA ILE A 36 -13.47 -4.48 -2.95
C ILE A 36 -12.59 -3.37 -3.53
N LEU A 37 -11.68 -2.85 -2.71
CA LEU A 37 -10.95 -1.61 -3.02
C LEU A 37 -9.88 -1.80 -4.09
N CYS A 38 -9.02 -2.82 -3.96
CA CYS A 38 -7.90 -3.07 -4.88
C CYS A 38 -7.17 -1.76 -5.30
N ASP A 39 -6.95 -1.59 -6.60
CA ASP A 39 -6.28 -0.44 -7.20
C ASP A 39 -7.09 0.87 -7.14
N HIS A 40 -8.37 0.83 -6.78
CA HIS A 40 -9.16 2.03 -6.47
C HIS A 40 -8.65 2.79 -5.23
N ILE A 41 -7.71 2.22 -4.47
CA ILE A 41 -7.08 2.90 -3.32
C ILE A 41 -6.49 4.27 -3.71
N PHE A 42 -5.86 4.37 -4.88
CA PHE A 42 -5.25 5.63 -5.32
C PHE A 42 -6.29 6.75 -5.47
N SER A 43 -7.42 6.46 -6.10
CA SER A 43 -8.53 7.42 -6.20
C SER A 43 -9.24 7.66 -4.87
N THR A 44 -9.22 6.69 -3.96
CA THR A 44 -9.77 6.83 -2.61
C THR A 44 -8.93 7.81 -1.78
N VAL A 45 -7.60 7.73 -1.83
CA VAL A 45 -6.69 8.71 -1.22
C VAL A 45 -6.99 10.12 -1.72
N GLU A 46 -7.11 10.30 -3.05
CA GLU A 46 -7.44 11.61 -3.63
C GLU A 46 -8.81 12.12 -3.16
N THR A 47 -9.81 11.25 -3.17
CA THR A 47 -11.17 11.60 -2.76
C THR A 47 -11.23 12.00 -1.29
N TYR A 48 -10.55 11.26 -0.41
CA TYR A 48 -10.49 11.56 1.01
C TYR A 48 -9.85 12.91 1.26
N CYS A 49 -8.66 13.18 0.70
CA CYS A 49 -7.97 14.45 0.87
C CYS A 49 -8.83 15.62 0.39
N ARG A 50 -9.38 15.54 -0.83
CA ARG A 50 -10.17 16.63 -1.42
C ARG A 50 -11.47 16.91 -0.67
N ARG A 51 -12.17 15.88 -0.18
CA ARG A 51 -13.38 16.05 0.65
C ARG A 51 -13.09 16.76 1.95
N ASN A 52 -11.89 16.58 2.48
CA ASN A 52 -11.44 17.26 3.71
C ASN A 52 -10.71 18.60 3.44
N GLY A 53 -10.76 19.11 2.20
CA GLY A 53 -10.25 20.44 1.86
C GLY A 53 -8.74 20.51 1.60
N PHE A 54 -8.09 19.37 1.40
CA PHE A 54 -6.65 19.30 1.10
C PHE A 54 -6.39 19.00 -0.37
N ASP A 55 -5.45 19.74 -0.95
CA ASP A 55 -4.86 19.36 -2.23
C ASP A 55 -3.94 18.15 -2.05
N VAL A 56 -3.99 17.24 -3.00
CA VAL A 56 -3.16 16.02 -2.98
C VAL A 56 -2.55 15.75 -4.34
N GLN A 57 -1.29 15.30 -4.34
CA GLN A 57 -0.58 14.82 -5.52
C GLN A 57 -0.02 13.43 -5.22
N ILE A 58 -0.39 12.46 -6.04
CA ILE A 58 0.16 11.10 -5.95
C ILE A 58 1.21 10.94 -7.05
N PHE A 59 2.46 10.74 -6.62
CA PHE A 59 3.56 10.42 -7.50
C PHE A 59 3.75 8.90 -7.56
N ARG A 60 3.71 8.35 -8.75
CA ARG A 60 4.03 6.96 -9.02
C ARG A 60 5.35 6.93 -9.77
N LEU A 61 6.41 6.47 -9.09
CA LEU A 61 7.78 6.58 -9.57
C LEU A 61 8.54 5.27 -9.35
N PRO A 62 9.35 4.81 -10.31
CA PRO A 62 10.24 3.67 -10.10
C PRO A 62 11.44 4.09 -9.26
N ILE A 63 11.37 3.84 -7.95
CA ILE A 63 12.46 4.09 -7.00
C ILE A 63 13.36 2.85 -7.00
N GLU A 64 14.68 3.03 -7.11
CA GLU A 64 15.64 1.91 -7.18
C GLU A 64 15.75 1.14 -5.87
N ASP A 65 15.62 1.82 -4.73
CA ASP A 65 15.60 1.16 -3.44
C ASP A 65 14.26 0.46 -3.21
N GLU A 66 14.23 -0.84 -3.47
CA GLU A 66 13.05 -1.67 -3.28
C GLU A 66 12.63 -1.80 -1.81
N LYS A 67 13.46 -1.36 -0.86
CA LYS A 67 13.08 -1.31 0.55
C LYS A 67 12.07 -0.18 0.82
N ILE A 68 12.10 0.90 0.05
CA ILE A 68 11.16 2.01 0.17
C ILE A 68 9.92 1.69 -0.64
N TRP A 69 8.78 1.53 0.02
CA TRP A 69 7.49 1.25 -0.64
C TRP A 69 6.73 2.52 -0.97
N ALA A 70 6.63 3.43 -0.03
CA ALA A 70 5.98 4.72 -0.17
C ALA A 70 6.50 5.72 0.85
N PHE A 71 6.16 6.98 0.65
CA PHE A 71 6.28 8.03 1.66
C PHE A 71 5.32 9.18 1.39
N THR A 72 4.88 9.81 2.47
CA THR A 72 4.03 11.00 2.44
C THR A 72 4.78 12.19 3.01
N SER A 73 4.58 13.35 2.41
CA SER A 73 5.06 14.62 2.93
C SER A 73 4.04 15.73 2.70
N ILE A 74 4.05 16.75 3.57
CA ILE A 74 3.15 17.88 3.46
C ILE A 74 3.96 19.15 3.25
N LYS A 75 3.58 19.92 2.25
CA LYS A 75 4.22 21.20 1.96
C LYS A 75 3.21 22.23 1.52
N LYS A 76 3.16 23.36 2.23
CA LYS A 76 2.24 24.48 1.93
C LYS A 76 0.77 24.07 1.82
N GLY A 77 0.32 23.15 2.67
CA GLY A 77 -1.06 22.66 2.68
C GLY A 77 -1.41 21.66 1.58
N CYS A 78 -0.44 21.24 0.77
CA CYS A 78 -0.60 20.19 -0.21
C CYS A 78 0.05 18.88 0.31
N ILE A 79 -0.67 17.78 0.20
CA ILE A 79 -0.22 16.43 0.57
C ILE A 79 0.44 15.79 -0.65
N PHE A 80 1.64 15.29 -0.49
CA PHE A 80 2.39 14.59 -1.53
C PHE A 80 2.60 13.14 -1.10
N VAL A 81 2.01 12.21 -1.85
CA VAL A 81 2.18 10.77 -1.65
C VAL A 81 3.05 10.22 -2.77
N THR A 82 4.15 9.59 -2.44
CA THR A 82 5.04 8.96 -3.43
C THR A 82 5.00 7.45 -3.26
N ILE A 83 4.67 6.74 -4.34
CA ILE A 83 4.56 5.28 -4.39
C ILE A 83 5.65 4.72 -5.29
N ASN A 84 6.40 3.74 -4.79
CA ASN A 84 7.45 3.06 -5.55
C ASN A 84 6.86 2.04 -6.53
N THR A 85 6.93 2.32 -7.82
CA THR A 85 6.40 1.47 -8.89
C THR A 85 7.38 0.41 -9.39
N SER A 86 8.61 0.36 -8.86
CA SER A 86 9.53 -0.75 -9.08
C SER A 86 9.15 -1.99 -8.25
N LEU A 87 8.20 -1.85 -7.33
CA LEU A 87 7.62 -2.94 -6.55
C LEU A 87 6.42 -3.56 -7.26
N GLU A 88 6.01 -4.75 -6.81
CA GLU A 88 4.81 -5.43 -7.27
C GLU A 88 3.56 -4.57 -6.97
N LEU A 89 2.55 -4.66 -7.84
CA LEU A 89 1.35 -3.81 -7.75
C LEU A 89 0.60 -3.97 -6.42
N ASN A 90 0.54 -5.18 -5.84
CA ASN A 90 -0.07 -5.40 -4.54
C ASN A 90 0.68 -4.67 -3.40
N LYS A 91 2.01 -4.56 -3.47
CA LYS A 91 2.79 -3.77 -2.51
C LYS A 91 2.52 -2.27 -2.69
N GLN A 92 2.40 -1.79 -3.94
CA GLN A 92 2.01 -0.41 -4.22
C GLN A 92 0.63 -0.07 -3.66
N ILE A 93 -0.34 -0.97 -3.82
CA ILE A 93 -1.72 -0.84 -3.29
C ILE A 93 -1.70 -0.81 -1.76
N PHE A 94 -0.96 -1.74 -1.14
CA PHE A 94 -0.83 -1.79 0.31
C PHE A 94 -0.17 -0.53 0.85
N ALA A 95 0.90 -0.07 0.21
CA ALA A 95 1.60 1.15 0.57
C ALA A 95 0.71 2.39 0.50
N ALA A 96 -0.10 2.53 -0.56
CA ALA A 96 -1.06 3.64 -0.66
C ALA A 96 -2.10 3.61 0.47
N ALA A 97 -2.57 2.42 0.85
CA ALA A 97 -3.51 2.26 1.97
C ALA A 97 -2.87 2.54 3.34
N HIS A 98 -1.58 2.22 3.49
CA HIS A 98 -0.79 2.53 4.66
C HIS A 98 -0.59 4.05 4.81
N GLU A 99 -0.15 4.72 3.76
CA GLU A 99 0.01 6.18 3.74
C GLU A 99 -1.32 6.91 3.99
N LEU A 100 -2.43 6.33 3.57
CA LEU A 100 -3.76 6.88 3.85
C LEU A 100 -4.05 6.94 5.36
N TYR A 101 -3.54 6.00 6.17
CA TYR A 101 -3.70 6.07 7.62
C TYR A 101 -2.95 7.27 8.22
N HIS A 102 -1.71 7.51 7.82
CA HIS A 102 -0.97 8.69 8.26
C HIS A 102 -1.66 9.99 7.84
N ILE A 103 -2.19 10.03 6.61
CA ILE A 103 -2.99 11.18 6.14
C ILE A 103 -4.26 11.34 6.98
N TYR A 104 -4.93 10.23 7.33
CA TYR A 104 -6.10 10.24 8.21
C TYR A 104 -5.74 10.82 9.59
N CYS A 105 -4.67 10.36 10.22
CA CYS A 105 -4.21 10.89 11.51
C CYS A 105 -3.86 12.39 11.43
N TYR A 106 -3.28 12.84 10.33
CA TYR A 106 -2.98 14.26 10.12
C TYR A 106 -4.25 15.11 9.96
N ILE A 107 -5.25 14.62 9.24
CA ILE A 107 -6.49 15.40 8.96
C ILE A 107 -7.45 15.37 10.15
N ASP A 108 -7.69 14.20 10.74
CA ASP A 108 -8.69 13.97 11.78
C ASP A 108 -8.09 13.87 13.20
N GLY A 109 -6.76 13.82 13.33
CA GLY A 109 -6.04 13.75 14.59
C GLY A 109 -5.42 15.05 15.04
N ASP A 110 -4.96 15.07 16.29
CA ASP A 110 -4.16 16.19 16.83
C ASP A 110 -2.68 16.10 16.44
N ASP A 111 -2.31 15.18 15.54
CA ASP A 111 -0.94 14.82 15.26
C ASP A 111 -0.37 15.57 14.05
N ASN A 112 0.61 16.44 14.33
CA ASN A 112 1.33 17.22 13.31
C ASN A 112 2.59 16.48 12.76
N ASP A 113 2.77 15.20 13.07
CA ASP A 113 4.03 14.48 12.77
C ASP A 113 4.26 14.25 11.28
N LEU A 114 3.22 14.22 10.45
CA LEU A 114 3.37 14.18 8.98
C LEU A 114 4.09 15.39 8.36
N VAL A 115 4.24 16.47 9.10
CA VAL A 115 5.07 17.61 8.65
C VAL A 115 6.54 17.17 8.45
N ASN A 116 6.97 16.14 9.15
CA ASN A 116 8.29 15.53 9.05
C ASN A 116 8.35 14.39 8.01
N GLY A 117 7.22 13.97 7.46
CA GLY A 117 7.10 12.89 6.47
C GLY A 117 7.05 11.49 7.10
N SER A 118 6.23 10.61 6.53
CA SER A 118 6.24 9.17 6.81
C SER A 118 6.99 8.44 5.70
N ILE A 119 7.67 7.33 6.02
CA ILE A 119 8.35 6.49 5.03
C ILE A 119 8.02 5.04 5.34
N LEU A 120 7.28 4.37 4.46
CA LEU A 120 7.06 2.93 4.52
C LEU A 120 8.23 2.20 3.86
N THR A 121 8.91 1.35 4.61
CA THR A 121 10.01 0.50 4.16
C THR A 121 9.70 -0.98 4.38
N ASP A 122 10.50 -1.88 3.76
CA ASP A 122 10.42 -3.32 4.04
C ASP A 122 10.61 -3.63 5.55
N GLU A 123 11.43 -2.86 6.23
CA GLU A 123 11.68 -2.98 7.66
C GLU A 123 10.39 -2.67 8.44
N ASN A 124 9.71 -1.58 8.10
CA ASN A 124 8.44 -1.19 8.74
C ASN A 124 7.28 -2.12 8.35
N ALA A 125 7.31 -2.72 7.17
CA ALA A 125 6.29 -3.66 6.72
C ALA A 125 6.41 -5.05 7.37
N GLY A 126 7.57 -5.39 7.98
CA GLY A 126 7.83 -6.75 8.48
C GLY A 126 8.70 -6.90 9.74
N ASP A 127 9.30 -5.84 10.31
CA ASP A 127 10.34 -5.98 11.31
C ASP A 127 9.98 -5.54 12.76
N ILE A 128 10.89 -5.80 13.67
CA ILE A 128 10.72 -6.12 15.10
C ILE A 128 10.57 -4.88 15.99
N ASP A 129 11.14 -3.75 15.59
CA ASP A 129 11.17 -2.48 16.35
C ASP A 129 10.36 -1.35 15.67
N VAL A 130 9.36 -1.73 14.88
CA VAL A 130 8.46 -0.78 14.23
C VAL A 130 7.72 0.05 15.26
N ALA A 131 7.68 1.36 15.08
CA ALA A 131 6.88 2.25 15.91
C ALA A 131 5.41 1.78 15.96
N MET A 132 4.72 2.05 17.04
CA MET A 132 3.34 1.57 17.22
C MET A 132 2.43 2.12 16.13
N GLU A 133 2.66 3.35 15.70
CA GLU A 133 1.94 4.02 14.62
C GLU A 133 2.04 3.28 13.28
N GLU A 134 3.24 2.79 12.92
CA GLU A 134 3.44 1.98 11.71
C GLU A 134 2.65 0.66 11.75
N ARG A 135 2.51 0.07 12.96
CA ARG A 135 1.67 -1.13 13.14
C ARG A 135 0.19 -0.82 12.99
N GLU A 136 -0.24 0.34 13.46
CA GLU A 136 -1.60 0.86 13.29
C GLU A 136 -1.88 1.10 11.81
N ALA A 137 -0.96 1.75 11.08
CA ALA A 137 -1.06 1.98 9.64
C ALA A 137 -1.12 0.67 8.85
N ASN A 138 -0.28 -0.32 9.19
CA ASN A 138 -0.34 -1.65 8.58
C ASN A 138 -1.67 -2.37 8.85
N ALA A 139 -2.18 -2.29 10.09
CA ALA A 139 -3.46 -2.88 10.46
C ALA A 139 -4.63 -2.19 9.72
N PHE A 140 -4.64 -0.86 9.68
CA PHE A 140 -5.63 -0.07 8.94
C PHE A 140 -5.63 -0.43 7.45
N ALA A 141 -4.45 -0.44 6.80
CA ALA A 141 -4.32 -0.81 5.40
C ALA A 141 -4.91 -2.20 5.11
N ALA A 142 -4.54 -3.20 5.92
CA ALA A 142 -5.07 -4.55 5.78
C ALA A 142 -6.59 -4.65 6.04
N LEU A 143 -7.13 -3.82 6.94
CA LEU A 143 -8.56 -3.82 7.27
C LEU A 143 -9.43 -3.16 6.19
N ILE A 144 -8.95 -2.07 5.55
CA ILE A 144 -9.71 -1.41 4.47
C ILE A 144 -9.59 -2.14 3.14
N LEU A 145 -8.44 -2.75 2.84
CA LEU A 145 -8.24 -3.53 1.61
C LEU A 145 -8.95 -4.88 1.66
N ALA A 146 -8.91 -5.57 2.80
CA ALA A 146 -9.54 -6.87 3.02
C ALA A 146 -10.39 -6.86 4.30
N PRO A 147 -11.60 -6.26 4.28
CA PRO A 147 -12.49 -6.24 5.44
C PRO A 147 -12.83 -7.65 5.91
N LEU A 148 -12.77 -7.91 7.22
CA LEU A 148 -12.94 -9.24 7.82
C LEU A 148 -14.20 -9.97 7.33
N LYS A 149 -15.32 -9.27 7.23
CA LYS A 149 -16.59 -9.84 6.74
C LYS A 149 -16.49 -10.32 5.29
N GLN A 150 -15.80 -9.54 4.44
CA GLN A 150 -15.63 -9.90 3.03
C GLN A 150 -14.65 -11.08 2.88
N VAL A 151 -13.57 -11.14 3.66
CA VAL A 151 -12.63 -12.28 3.66
C VAL A 151 -13.36 -13.57 4.04
N VAL A 152 -14.16 -13.55 5.11
CA VAL A 152 -14.96 -14.71 5.52
C VAL A 152 -15.98 -15.11 4.44
N GLN A 153 -16.58 -14.14 3.76
CA GLN A 153 -17.51 -14.40 2.66
C GLN A 153 -16.79 -15.03 1.46
N GLN A 154 -15.66 -14.48 1.04
CA GLN A 154 -14.89 -15.00 -0.09
C GLN A 154 -14.32 -16.40 0.21
N LYS A 155 -13.88 -16.66 1.45
CA LYS A 155 -13.49 -18.01 1.88
C LYS A 155 -14.62 -19.02 1.68
N LYS A 156 -15.86 -18.67 2.03
CA LYS A 156 -17.04 -19.54 1.83
C LYS A 156 -17.33 -19.77 0.34
N ILE A 157 -17.18 -18.73 -0.50
CA ILE A 157 -17.40 -18.83 -1.95
C ILE A 157 -16.34 -19.73 -2.59
N ALA A 158 -15.09 -19.65 -2.12
CA ALA A 158 -14.01 -20.49 -2.62
C ALA A 158 -14.24 -21.99 -2.40
N ASP A 159 -15.10 -22.35 -1.43
CA ASP A 159 -15.46 -23.74 -1.06
C ASP A 159 -14.22 -24.66 -0.93
N VAL A 160 -13.13 -24.09 -0.43
CA VAL A 160 -11.88 -24.82 -0.21
C VAL A 160 -11.86 -25.31 1.23
N ASP A 161 -12.08 -26.61 1.41
CA ASP A 161 -11.81 -27.24 2.70
C ASP A 161 -10.33 -27.08 3.08
N SER A 162 -10.09 -26.62 4.31
CA SER A 162 -8.73 -26.32 4.79
C SER A 162 -7.96 -27.56 5.30
N ASP A 163 -8.31 -28.76 4.86
CA ASP A 163 -7.79 -30.03 5.40
C ASP A 163 -6.36 -30.34 4.99
N SER A 164 -5.75 -29.56 4.11
CA SER A 164 -4.36 -29.73 3.70
C SER A 164 -3.66 -28.42 3.45
N VAL A 165 -2.35 -28.39 3.67
CA VAL A 165 -1.50 -27.22 3.43
C VAL A 165 -1.60 -26.73 1.98
N ALA A 166 -1.68 -27.64 1.01
CA ALA A 166 -1.82 -27.27 -0.39
C ALA A 166 -3.11 -26.49 -0.65
N LYS A 167 -4.19 -26.88 -0.01
CA LYS A 167 -5.48 -26.16 -0.10
C LYS A 167 -5.41 -24.79 0.57
N LEU A 168 -4.69 -24.65 1.69
CA LEU A 168 -4.47 -23.37 2.35
C LEU A 168 -3.64 -22.41 1.47
N ILE A 169 -2.63 -22.90 0.76
CA ILE A 169 -1.88 -22.11 -0.21
C ILE A 169 -2.80 -21.61 -1.33
N ILE A 170 -3.61 -22.50 -1.92
CA ILE A 170 -4.57 -22.14 -2.98
C ILE A 170 -5.57 -21.10 -2.48
N LEU A 171 -6.12 -21.28 -1.29
CA LEU A 171 -7.03 -20.32 -0.66
C LEU A 171 -6.35 -18.95 -0.46
N THR A 172 -5.10 -18.95 0.02
CA THR A 172 -4.33 -17.72 0.21
C THR A 172 -4.13 -16.99 -1.12
N ILE A 173 -3.74 -17.71 -2.19
CA ILE A 173 -3.57 -17.13 -3.53
C ILE A 173 -4.90 -16.57 -4.06
N TYR A 174 -6.01 -17.30 -3.91
CA TYR A 174 -7.32 -16.84 -4.32
C TYR A 174 -7.71 -15.53 -3.61
N LEU A 175 -7.51 -15.46 -2.29
CA LEU A 175 -7.84 -14.26 -1.52
C LEU A 175 -6.89 -13.10 -1.84
N MET A 176 -5.60 -13.36 -2.10
CA MET A 176 -4.68 -12.36 -2.62
C MET A 176 -5.19 -11.76 -3.94
N ASP A 177 -5.72 -12.59 -4.84
CA ASP A 177 -6.27 -12.11 -6.11
C ASP A 177 -7.54 -11.29 -5.91
N CYS A 178 -8.41 -11.69 -4.98
CA CYS A 178 -9.62 -10.95 -4.65
C CYS A 178 -9.34 -9.56 -4.08
N PHE A 179 -8.35 -9.43 -3.20
CA PHE A 179 -8.13 -8.23 -2.39
C PHE A 179 -6.87 -7.44 -2.75
N ALA A 180 -6.07 -7.91 -3.69
CA ALA A 180 -4.79 -7.32 -4.07
C ALA A 180 -3.83 -7.13 -2.87
N LEU A 181 -3.89 -8.02 -1.87
CA LEU A 181 -3.00 -7.96 -0.71
C LEU A 181 -1.67 -8.68 -0.98
N PRO A 182 -0.53 -8.17 -0.44
CA PRO A 182 0.71 -8.94 -0.39
C PRO A 182 0.53 -10.26 0.36
N TYR A 183 1.30 -11.29 -0.02
CA TYR A 183 1.15 -12.65 0.53
C TYR A 183 1.20 -12.68 2.07
N LYS A 184 2.21 -12.07 2.67
CA LYS A 184 2.34 -11.98 4.14
C LYS A 184 1.12 -11.34 4.80
N ALA A 185 0.65 -10.23 4.23
CA ALA A 185 -0.52 -9.53 4.75
C ALA A 185 -1.79 -10.40 4.67
N MET A 186 -1.93 -11.21 3.61
CA MET A 186 -3.07 -12.13 3.49
C MET A 186 -2.98 -13.30 4.48
N VAL A 187 -1.78 -13.86 4.72
CA VAL A 187 -1.59 -14.91 5.74
C VAL A 187 -1.94 -14.37 7.14
N ILE A 188 -1.46 -13.17 7.46
CA ILE A 188 -1.81 -12.49 8.73
C ILE A 188 -3.32 -12.28 8.83
N LYS A 189 -3.97 -11.85 7.74
CA LYS A 189 -5.41 -11.63 7.67
C LYS A 189 -6.21 -12.94 7.90
N LEU A 190 -5.75 -14.06 7.39
CA LEU A 190 -6.36 -15.37 7.63
C LEU A 190 -6.25 -15.77 9.11
N LEU A 191 -5.13 -15.51 9.76
CA LEU A 191 -4.95 -15.74 11.19
C LEU A 191 -5.87 -14.83 12.02
N GLU A 192 -5.91 -13.54 11.70
CA GLU A 192 -6.78 -12.53 12.32
C GLU A 192 -8.27 -12.90 12.24
N CYS A 193 -8.71 -13.52 11.13
CA CYS A 193 -10.06 -14.01 10.95
C CYS A 193 -10.33 -15.36 11.64
N ASN A 194 -9.37 -15.95 12.35
CA ASN A 194 -9.41 -17.32 12.85
C ASN A 194 -9.70 -18.36 11.75
N ALA A 195 -9.29 -18.07 10.52
CA ALA A 195 -9.46 -18.96 9.37
C ALA A 195 -8.39 -20.04 9.28
N ILE A 196 -7.24 -19.79 9.93
CA ILE A 196 -6.10 -20.70 10.08
C ILE A 196 -5.56 -20.60 11.51
N GLN A 197 -4.82 -21.65 11.92
CA GLN A 197 -4.12 -21.69 13.19
C GLN A 197 -2.73 -21.06 13.07
N LYS A 198 -2.12 -20.66 14.21
CA LYS A 198 -0.79 -20.03 14.24
C LYS A 198 0.29 -20.87 13.57
N ALA A 199 0.30 -22.18 13.79
CA ALA A 199 1.26 -23.10 13.17
C ALA A 199 1.11 -23.14 11.64
N GLU A 200 -0.13 -23.07 11.13
CA GLU A 200 -0.39 -22.99 9.69
C GLU A 200 0.07 -21.66 9.11
N ALA A 201 -0.14 -20.54 9.83
CA ALA A 201 0.36 -19.24 9.44
C ALA A 201 1.89 -19.20 9.37
N GLU A 202 2.59 -19.77 10.38
CA GLU A 202 4.05 -19.89 10.38
C GLU A 202 4.57 -20.68 9.18
N TYR A 203 3.91 -21.79 8.87
CA TYR A 203 4.25 -22.60 7.69
C TYR A 203 4.03 -21.82 6.39
N LEU A 204 2.85 -21.22 6.22
CA LEU A 204 2.54 -20.41 5.03
C LEU A 204 3.56 -19.28 4.82
N LEU A 205 3.95 -18.58 5.89
CA LEU A 205 4.98 -17.53 5.81
C LEU A 205 6.34 -18.06 5.40
N SER A 206 6.69 -19.31 5.75
CA SER A 206 7.95 -19.93 5.31
C SER A 206 7.95 -20.26 3.82
N GLU A 207 6.78 -20.45 3.21
CA GLU A 207 6.62 -20.81 1.80
C GLU A 207 6.48 -19.59 0.85
N GLU A 208 6.54 -18.36 1.36
CA GLU A 208 6.31 -17.13 0.59
C GLU A 208 7.00 -17.14 -0.79
N LYS A 209 8.32 -17.34 -0.81
CA LYS A 209 9.11 -17.32 -2.06
C LYS A 209 8.69 -18.41 -3.04
N ASN A 210 8.34 -19.59 -2.53
CA ASN A 210 7.89 -20.72 -3.34
C ASN A 210 6.52 -20.42 -3.95
N VAL A 211 5.63 -19.81 -3.17
CA VAL A 211 4.28 -19.44 -3.61
C VAL A 211 4.34 -18.32 -4.65
N GLU A 212 5.13 -17.27 -4.42
CA GLU A 212 5.32 -16.19 -5.39
C GLU A 212 5.91 -16.71 -6.71
N ALA A 213 6.95 -17.53 -6.66
CA ALA A 213 7.53 -18.17 -7.83
C ALA A 213 6.50 -19.06 -8.56
N PHE A 214 5.66 -19.78 -7.81
CA PHE A 214 4.59 -20.59 -8.38
C PHE A 214 3.54 -19.72 -9.11
N ILE A 215 3.10 -18.60 -8.51
CA ILE A 215 2.14 -17.67 -9.13
C ILE A 215 2.73 -17.09 -10.42
N LEU A 216 3.99 -16.65 -10.39
CA LEU A 216 4.66 -16.04 -11.54
C LEU A 216 4.94 -17.03 -12.68
N SER A 217 5.11 -18.31 -12.36
CA SER A 217 5.34 -19.37 -13.38
C SER A 217 4.07 -19.72 -14.16
N ARG A 218 2.91 -19.31 -13.68
CA ARG A 218 1.60 -19.61 -14.29
C ARG A 218 0.84 -18.30 -14.49
N GLU A 219 0.53 -17.98 -15.73
CA GLU A 219 -0.37 -16.86 -16.00
C GLU A 219 -1.78 -17.22 -15.47
N GLY A 220 -2.15 -16.68 -14.33
CA GLY A 220 -3.41 -17.00 -13.66
C GLY A 220 -3.67 -16.16 -12.42
N LEU A 221 -4.41 -16.74 -11.48
CA LEU A 221 -4.80 -16.12 -10.21
C LEU A 221 -3.60 -15.49 -9.49
N GLY A 222 -3.73 -14.22 -9.13
CA GLY A 222 -2.73 -13.45 -8.38
C GLY A 222 -1.59 -12.87 -9.23
N SER A 223 -1.32 -13.40 -10.43
CA SER A 223 -0.15 -13.00 -11.23
C SER A 223 -0.15 -11.52 -11.61
N ARG A 224 -1.32 -10.91 -11.85
CA ARG A 224 -1.45 -9.49 -12.16
C ARG A 224 -0.96 -8.58 -11.05
N TRP A 225 -1.11 -9.00 -9.81
CA TRP A 225 -0.74 -8.22 -8.63
C TRP A 225 0.74 -8.32 -8.27
N LEU A 226 1.44 -9.36 -8.77
CA LEU A 226 2.88 -9.54 -8.59
C LEU A 226 3.71 -8.89 -9.71
N LYS A 227 3.08 -8.21 -10.67
CA LYS A 227 3.78 -7.49 -11.73
C LYS A 227 4.21 -6.11 -11.25
N LYS A 228 5.47 -5.76 -11.50
CA LYS A 228 5.99 -4.40 -11.33
C LYS A 228 5.44 -3.52 -12.43
N THR A 229 4.88 -2.36 -12.09
CA THR A 229 4.29 -1.47 -13.10
C THR A 229 5.34 -0.59 -13.77
N ASN A 230 6.37 -0.20 -13.02
CA ASN A 230 7.40 0.75 -13.45
C ASN A 230 6.80 2.05 -14.04
N ASP A 231 5.58 2.40 -13.61
CA ASP A 231 4.92 3.63 -14.04
C ASP A 231 5.73 4.84 -13.58
N ASN A 232 5.70 5.87 -14.41
CA ASN A 232 6.30 7.15 -14.08
C ASN A 232 5.37 8.27 -14.52
N ASN A 233 4.70 8.90 -13.57
CA ASN A 233 3.75 9.97 -13.85
C ASN A 233 4.35 11.39 -13.83
N LEU A 234 5.68 11.54 -13.72
CA LEU A 234 6.35 12.84 -13.83
C LEU A 234 6.14 13.50 -15.19
N ASN A 235 5.86 12.71 -16.22
CA ASN A 235 5.49 13.26 -17.53
C ASN A 235 4.23 14.14 -17.45
N ALA A 236 3.28 13.85 -16.57
CA ALA A 236 2.12 14.69 -16.34
C ALA A 236 2.51 16.08 -15.82
N ILE A 237 3.53 16.16 -14.95
CA ILE A 237 4.08 17.44 -14.47
C ILE A 237 4.70 18.24 -15.62
N LYS A 238 5.41 17.55 -16.53
CA LYS A 238 6.00 18.18 -17.70
C LYS A 238 4.94 18.82 -18.62
N GLU A 239 3.85 18.11 -18.84
CA GLU A 239 2.73 18.66 -19.61
C GLU A 239 2.02 19.79 -18.87
N MET A 240 1.88 19.70 -17.55
CA MET A 240 1.32 20.78 -16.74
C MET A 240 2.17 22.05 -16.80
N ILE A 241 3.51 21.94 -16.71
CA ILE A 241 4.42 23.09 -16.86
C ILE A 241 4.24 23.73 -18.23
N LYS A 242 4.17 22.93 -19.30
CA LYS A 242 3.95 23.45 -20.66
C LYS A 242 2.62 24.17 -20.80
N LYS A 243 1.53 23.58 -20.25
CA LYS A 243 0.20 24.17 -20.26
C LYS A 243 0.18 25.51 -19.51
N ASN A 244 0.77 25.56 -18.30
CA ASN A 244 0.83 26.77 -17.51
C ASN A 244 1.64 27.88 -18.21
N LEU A 245 2.66 27.51 -18.99
CA LEU A 245 3.38 28.46 -19.83
C LEU A 245 2.51 28.97 -20.98
N GLN A 246 1.79 28.09 -21.68
CA GLN A 246 0.87 28.48 -22.77
C GLN A 246 -0.24 29.40 -22.31
N GLU A 247 -0.79 29.13 -21.11
CA GLU A 247 -1.85 29.93 -20.48
C GLU A 247 -1.29 31.18 -19.75
N GLN A 248 0.01 31.44 -19.84
CA GLN A 248 0.70 32.60 -19.21
C GLN A 248 0.60 32.65 -17.69
N TYR A 249 0.36 31.52 -17.01
CA TYR A 249 0.37 31.45 -15.54
C TYR A 249 1.77 31.45 -14.95
N ILE A 250 2.79 31.10 -15.74
CA ILE A 250 4.20 31.14 -15.38
C ILE A 250 5.04 31.79 -16.48
N SER A 251 6.16 32.39 -16.12
CA SER A 251 7.09 32.97 -17.09
C SER A 251 7.89 31.88 -17.81
N GLU A 252 8.44 32.21 -19.01
CA GLU A 252 9.34 31.32 -19.75
C GLU A 252 10.55 30.89 -18.92
N GLU A 253 11.12 31.82 -18.14
CA GLU A 253 12.27 31.57 -17.27
C GLU A 253 11.91 30.54 -16.19
N LYS A 254 10.72 30.69 -15.55
CA LYS A 254 10.22 29.74 -14.57
C LYS A 254 9.99 28.38 -15.20
N ALA A 255 9.32 28.31 -16.35
CA ALA A 255 9.07 27.05 -17.04
C ALA A 255 10.38 26.33 -17.41
N LYS A 256 11.39 27.06 -17.92
CA LYS A 256 12.72 26.48 -18.24
C LYS A 256 13.41 25.94 -16.99
N ALA A 257 13.36 26.67 -15.86
CA ALA A 257 13.96 26.24 -14.59
C ALA A 257 13.27 24.96 -14.08
N ASP A 258 11.94 24.92 -14.08
CA ASP A 258 11.17 23.77 -13.61
C ASP A 258 11.36 22.52 -14.50
N LEU A 259 11.38 22.70 -15.83
CA LEU A 259 11.68 21.60 -16.76
C LEU A 259 13.10 21.07 -16.62
N LYS A 260 14.08 21.95 -16.36
CA LYS A 260 15.46 21.56 -16.11
C LYS A 260 15.55 20.71 -14.85
N LEU A 261 14.97 21.17 -13.74
CA LEU A 261 14.94 20.46 -12.47
C LEU A 261 14.27 19.09 -12.61
N LEU A 262 13.14 19.03 -13.31
CA LEU A 262 12.41 17.78 -13.57
C LEU A 262 13.26 16.81 -14.40
N ASN A 263 13.93 17.27 -15.45
CA ASN A 263 14.79 16.43 -16.29
C ASN A 263 16.05 15.96 -15.53
N GLU A 264 16.63 16.77 -14.66
CA GLU A 264 17.76 16.39 -13.80
C GLU A 264 17.32 15.28 -12.82
N PHE A 265 16.14 15.43 -12.21
CA PHE A 265 15.55 14.43 -11.33
C PHE A 265 15.28 13.12 -12.07
N MET A 266 14.64 13.17 -13.23
CA MET A 266 14.40 11.97 -14.07
C MET A 266 15.71 11.29 -14.51
N SER A 267 16.73 12.08 -14.83
CA SER A 267 18.04 11.56 -15.24
C SER A 267 18.80 10.92 -14.09
N SER A 268 18.65 11.42 -12.88
CA SER A 268 19.26 10.81 -11.69
C SER A 268 18.67 9.42 -11.38
N MET A 269 17.37 9.22 -11.66
CA MET A 269 16.70 7.94 -11.53
C MET A 269 17.14 6.91 -12.59
N THR A 270 17.55 7.37 -13.78
CA THR A 270 17.95 6.47 -14.90
C THR A 270 19.44 6.16 -14.96
N LYS A 271 20.29 7.02 -14.43
CA LYS A 271 21.77 6.84 -14.51
C LYS A 271 22.31 5.70 -13.67
N LYS A 272 21.64 5.32 -12.60
CA LYS A 272 22.05 4.18 -11.78
C LYS A 272 21.78 2.83 -12.46
N LYS A 273 20.76 2.73 -13.34
CA LYS A 273 20.44 1.51 -14.11
C LYS A 273 21.54 1.03 -15.08
N ASN A 274 22.53 1.86 -15.42
CA ASN A 274 23.59 1.54 -16.39
C ASN A 274 24.95 1.25 -15.75
N GLN A 275 25.03 1.09 -14.43
CA GLN A 275 26.27 0.81 -13.71
C GLN A 275 26.28 -0.57 -12.99
N GLU A 276 25.24 -1.38 -13.16
CA GLU A 276 25.18 -2.80 -12.84
C GLU A 276 25.11 -3.62 -14.15
#